data_8c87158200837fee665b821fbca43184
#
_entry.id   8c87158200837fee665b821fbca43184
#
_cell.length_a   1.000
_cell.length_b   1.000
_cell.length_c   1.000
_cell.angle_alpha   90.00
_cell.angle_beta   90.00
_cell.angle_gamma   90.00
#
_symmetry.space_group_name_H-M   'P 1'
#
loop_
_entity.id
_entity.type
_entity.pdbx_description
1 polymer ?
#
loop_
_entity_poly.entity_id
_entity_poly.type
_entity_poly.pdbx_seq_one_letter_code
_entity_poly.pdbx_strand_id
1 'polypeptide(L)'
;EDHIGALPFFFKEINVPLYGTKLTLGIIEGKLEEHGITKSVKRKVVKYGQTISAGDFKVEFIRTNHSIVDAAALAITSPAGTIIHTGDFKIDYTPVFGDMADLQRFAELGKKGVLALLCDSTNALRPGFTASERTVGHTFDTIFSEHRNQRIIVATFASNVDRVQQIINTAYKYDRKVVVEGRSMVNIIGKASELGYINIPEGTLIDIELLRNYPPEKTVIITTGSQGESMSALSRMAAAIH
;
A
#
# COMPACT_ATOMS: atom_id res chain seq x y z
N GLU A 1 -2.78 6.27 5.09
CA GLU A 1 -3.56 6.74 6.27
C GLU A 1 -4.14 8.12 6.09
N ASP A 2 -3.40 9.03 5.54
CA ASP A 2 -3.77 10.42 5.24
C ASP A 2 -4.99 10.56 4.31
N HIS A 3 -5.26 9.57 3.44
CA HIS A 3 -6.41 9.56 2.55
C HIS A 3 -7.66 8.87 3.12
N ILE A 4 -7.53 8.06 4.16
CA ILE A 4 -8.64 7.23 4.68
C ILE A 4 -8.90 7.40 6.18
N GLY A 5 -8.00 8.07 6.90
CA GLY A 5 -8.07 8.17 8.37
C GLY A 5 -9.30 8.90 8.90
N ALA A 6 -9.86 9.82 8.13
CA ALA A 6 -11.06 10.58 8.52
C ALA A 6 -12.38 9.82 8.24
N LEU A 7 -12.38 8.75 7.45
CA LEU A 7 -13.59 8.05 7.04
C LEU A 7 -14.46 7.56 8.19
N PRO A 8 -13.93 7.00 9.30
CA PRO A 8 -14.77 6.58 10.41
C PRO A 8 -15.57 7.75 11.03
N PHE A 9 -14.99 8.92 11.09
CA PHE A 9 -15.66 10.13 11.61
C PHE A 9 -16.73 10.61 10.64
N PHE A 10 -16.42 10.65 9.33
CA PHE A 10 -17.36 11.02 8.28
C PHE A 10 -18.60 10.12 8.27
N PHE A 11 -18.42 8.80 8.35
CA PHE A 11 -19.51 7.84 8.31
C PHE A 11 -20.36 7.75 9.59
N LYS A 12 -19.95 8.40 10.67
CA LYS A 12 -20.83 8.61 11.83
C LYS A 12 -21.93 9.65 11.55
N GLU A 13 -21.64 10.60 10.68
CA GLU A 13 -22.52 11.72 10.36
C GLU A 13 -23.32 11.48 9.05
N ILE A 14 -22.75 10.75 8.10
CA ILE A 14 -23.33 10.62 6.76
C ILE A 14 -23.42 9.13 6.36
N ASN A 15 -24.62 8.72 5.94
CA ASN A 15 -24.86 7.35 5.48
C ASN A 15 -24.92 7.31 3.94
N VAL A 16 -23.77 7.09 3.32
CA VAL A 16 -23.63 6.95 1.86
C VAL A 16 -22.79 5.70 1.53
N PRO A 17 -22.96 5.11 0.33
CA PRO A 17 -22.10 4.00 -0.07
C PRO A 17 -20.65 4.44 -0.28
N LEU A 18 -19.70 3.62 0.18
CA LEU A 18 -18.28 3.78 -0.06
C LEU A 18 -17.87 2.86 -1.22
N TYR A 19 -17.22 3.45 -2.22
CA TYR A 19 -16.64 2.74 -3.35
C TYR A 19 -15.12 2.77 -3.28
N GLY A 20 -14.47 1.67 -3.59
CA GLY A 20 -13.02 1.59 -3.59
C GLY A 20 -12.51 0.27 -4.18
N THR A 21 -11.21 0.19 -4.39
CA THR A 21 -10.55 -1.05 -4.77
C THR A 21 -10.52 -2.05 -3.62
N LYS A 22 -10.26 -3.31 -3.92
CA LYS A 22 -10.43 -4.41 -2.97
C LYS A 22 -9.55 -4.27 -1.73
N LEU A 23 -8.25 -3.97 -1.90
CA LEU A 23 -7.33 -3.82 -0.77
C LEU A 23 -7.65 -2.56 0.04
N THR A 24 -7.90 -1.44 -0.63
CA THR A 24 -8.27 -0.18 0.03
C THR A 24 -9.49 -0.36 0.94
N LEU A 25 -10.55 -1.01 0.44
CA LEU A 25 -11.73 -1.30 1.26
C LEU A 25 -11.45 -2.28 2.40
N GLY A 26 -10.54 -3.24 2.19
CA GLY A 26 -10.11 -4.17 3.24
C GLY A 26 -9.36 -3.46 4.38
N ILE A 27 -8.51 -2.50 4.05
CA ILE A 27 -7.80 -1.68 5.05
C ILE A 27 -8.78 -0.76 5.81
N ILE A 28 -9.71 -0.15 5.08
CA ILE A 28 -10.76 0.71 5.67
C ILE A 28 -11.65 -0.10 6.61
N GLU A 29 -11.95 -1.36 6.29
CA GLU A 29 -12.75 -2.24 7.16
C GLU A 29 -12.18 -2.31 8.57
N GLY A 30 -10.88 -2.55 8.72
CA GLY A 30 -10.23 -2.55 10.03
C GLY A 30 -10.39 -1.24 10.79
N LYS A 31 -10.29 -0.09 10.08
CA LYS A 31 -10.53 1.22 10.71
C LYS A 31 -11.99 1.42 11.14
N LEU A 32 -12.94 0.94 10.34
CA LEU A 32 -14.36 1.00 10.71
C LEU A 32 -14.68 0.07 11.89
N GLU A 33 -13.98 -1.06 12.01
CA GLU A 33 -14.09 -1.99 13.15
C GLU A 33 -13.58 -1.35 14.44
N GLU A 34 -12.44 -0.69 14.41
CA GLU A 34 -11.90 0.06 15.55
C GLU A 34 -12.89 1.11 16.09
N HIS A 35 -13.75 1.64 15.24
CA HIS A 35 -14.80 2.61 15.57
C HIS A 35 -16.19 2.03 15.78
N GLY A 36 -16.37 0.70 15.64
CA GLY A 36 -17.64 -0.01 15.84
C GLY A 36 -18.73 0.28 14.80
N ILE A 37 -18.38 0.78 13.61
CA ILE A 37 -19.34 1.21 12.58
C ILE A 37 -19.29 0.39 11.29
N THR A 38 -18.60 -0.74 11.27
CA THR A 38 -18.42 -1.60 10.08
C THR A 38 -19.75 -1.98 9.42
N LYS A 39 -20.78 -2.28 10.22
CA LYS A 39 -22.10 -2.72 9.72
C LYS A 39 -22.94 -1.59 9.13
N SER A 40 -22.69 -0.34 9.52
CA SER A 40 -23.45 0.82 9.02
C SER A 40 -22.93 1.35 7.69
N VAL A 41 -21.70 1.00 7.28
CA VAL A 41 -21.08 1.48 6.06
C VAL A 41 -21.20 0.45 4.94
N LYS A 42 -21.99 0.76 3.90
CA LYS A 42 -22.12 -0.08 2.72
C LYS A 42 -20.90 0.09 1.80
N ARG A 43 -20.02 -0.91 1.77
CA ARG A 43 -18.82 -0.92 0.93
C ARG A 43 -19.10 -1.64 -0.39
N LYS A 44 -18.59 -1.07 -1.49
CA LYS A 44 -18.71 -1.61 -2.85
C LYS A 44 -17.36 -1.65 -3.52
N VAL A 45 -16.88 -2.84 -3.80
CA VAL A 45 -15.62 -3.04 -4.55
C VAL A 45 -15.82 -2.61 -6.00
N VAL A 46 -14.88 -1.85 -6.52
CA VAL A 46 -14.81 -1.44 -7.92
C VAL A 46 -13.55 -2.00 -8.57
N LYS A 47 -13.62 -2.18 -9.89
CA LYS A 47 -12.50 -2.61 -10.72
C LYS A 47 -12.01 -1.46 -11.59
N TYR A 48 -10.78 -1.54 -12.06
CA TYR A 48 -10.27 -0.61 -13.06
C TYR A 48 -11.12 -0.62 -14.33
N GLY A 49 -11.31 0.55 -14.93
CA GLY A 49 -12.20 0.77 -16.06
C GLY A 49 -13.69 0.80 -15.69
N GLN A 50 -14.06 0.47 -14.47
CA GLN A 50 -15.45 0.56 -14.02
C GLN A 50 -15.82 2.01 -13.78
N THR A 51 -17.01 2.40 -14.27
CA THR A 51 -17.63 3.69 -14.00
C THR A 51 -18.83 3.53 -13.08
N ILE A 52 -18.89 4.31 -12.03
CA ILE A 52 -20.07 4.42 -11.14
C ILE A 52 -20.81 5.71 -11.41
N SER A 53 -22.12 5.73 -11.14
CA SER A 53 -22.94 6.94 -11.23
C SER A 53 -23.36 7.39 -9.82
N ALA A 54 -23.23 8.68 -9.56
CA ALA A 54 -23.63 9.35 -8.32
C ALA A 54 -24.36 10.65 -8.68
N GLY A 55 -25.69 10.59 -8.85
CA GLY A 55 -26.47 11.68 -9.43
C GLY A 55 -25.99 11.97 -10.85
N ASP A 56 -25.66 13.22 -11.12
CA ASP A 56 -25.17 13.68 -12.42
C ASP A 56 -23.67 13.40 -12.65
N PHE A 57 -22.99 12.87 -11.63
CA PHE A 57 -21.58 12.51 -11.74
C PHE A 57 -21.41 11.08 -12.22
N LYS A 58 -20.41 10.89 -13.09
CA LYS A 58 -19.87 9.59 -13.48
C LYS A 58 -18.41 9.52 -13.05
N VAL A 59 -18.05 8.51 -12.25
CA VAL A 59 -16.71 8.35 -11.72
C VAL A 59 -16.12 7.06 -12.24
N GLU A 60 -15.10 7.18 -13.08
CA GLU A 60 -14.33 6.05 -13.62
C GLU A 60 -13.06 5.83 -12.80
N PHE A 61 -12.76 4.59 -12.50
CA PHE A 61 -11.56 4.18 -11.77
C PHE A 61 -10.47 3.75 -12.77
N ILE A 62 -9.37 4.51 -12.82
CA ILE A 62 -8.26 4.30 -13.77
C ILE A 62 -7.07 3.74 -12.98
N ARG A 63 -6.46 2.67 -13.48
CA ARG A 63 -5.29 2.07 -12.84
C ARG A 63 -4.10 3.03 -12.83
N THR A 64 -3.51 3.19 -11.64
CA THR A 64 -2.21 3.84 -11.44
C THR A 64 -1.25 2.89 -10.73
N ASN A 65 0.03 3.26 -10.65
CA ASN A 65 0.98 2.59 -9.77
C ASN A 65 1.29 3.50 -8.58
N HIS A 66 1.40 2.91 -7.41
CA HIS A 66 1.88 3.56 -6.19
C HIS A 66 2.50 2.49 -5.28
N SER A 67 2.93 2.86 -4.07
CA SER A 67 3.46 1.93 -3.07
C SER A 67 2.41 0.95 -2.53
N ILE A 68 1.13 1.30 -2.60
CA ILE A 68 0.02 0.42 -2.30
C ILE A 68 -0.49 -0.24 -3.58
N VAL A 69 -0.74 -1.54 -3.54
CA VAL A 69 -1.42 -2.24 -4.63
C VAL A 69 -2.86 -1.75 -4.77
N ASP A 70 -3.44 -1.92 -5.94
CA ASP A 70 -4.78 -1.44 -6.27
C ASP A 70 -4.94 0.10 -6.26
N ALA A 71 -3.87 0.88 -6.38
CA ALA A 71 -3.97 2.34 -6.51
C ALA A 71 -4.80 2.73 -7.75
N ALA A 72 -5.69 3.70 -7.59
CA ALA A 72 -6.56 4.16 -8.66
C ALA A 72 -6.63 5.68 -8.71
N ALA A 73 -6.56 6.22 -9.92
CA ALA A 73 -6.99 7.59 -10.21
C ALA A 73 -8.48 7.60 -10.54
N LEU A 74 -9.09 8.76 -10.44
CA LEU A 74 -10.51 8.99 -10.71
C LEU A 74 -10.68 9.98 -11.87
N ALA A 75 -11.44 9.59 -12.90
CA ALA A 75 -11.98 10.53 -13.86
C ALA A 75 -13.43 10.83 -13.48
N ILE A 76 -13.68 12.05 -13.04
CA ILE A 76 -14.97 12.52 -12.54
C ILE A 76 -15.60 13.39 -13.61
N THR A 77 -16.63 12.86 -14.28
CA THR A 77 -17.36 13.56 -15.33
C THR A 77 -18.69 14.09 -14.79
N SER A 78 -18.96 15.35 -15.06
CA SER A 78 -20.20 16.05 -14.77
C SER A 78 -20.74 16.74 -16.04
N PRO A 79 -21.94 17.34 -16.02
CA PRO A 79 -22.42 18.17 -17.15
C PRO A 79 -21.49 19.34 -17.52
N ALA A 80 -20.67 19.82 -16.56
CA ALA A 80 -19.70 20.90 -16.79
C ALA A 80 -18.41 20.41 -17.48
N GLY A 81 -18.10 19.12 -17.42
CA GLY A 81 -16.90 18.52 -18.00
C GLY A 81 -16.24 17.48 -17.10
N THR A 82 -15.03 17.10 -17.44
CA THR A 82 -14.28 16.04 -16.75
C THR A 82 -13.13 16.62 -15.93
N ILE A 83 -13.01 16.17 -14.68
CA ILE A 83 -11.87 16.42 -13.80
C ILE A 83 -11.13 15.08 -13.60
N ILE A 84 -9.80 15.10 -13.59
CA ILE A 84 -9.00 13.94 -13.22
C ILE A 84 -8.34 14.20 -11.87
N HIS A 85 -8.51 13.25 -10.93
CA HIS A 85 -7.79 13.20 -9.66
C HIS A 85 -6.87 11.98 -9.69
N THR A 86 -5.56 12.21 -9.65
CA THR A 86 -4.58 11.11 -9.82
C THR A 86 -4.51 10.18 -8.60
N GLY A 87 -4.93 10.64 -7.43
CA GLY A 87 -4.45 10.05 -6.18
C GLY A 87 -2.92 10.18 -6.10
N ASP A 88 -2.30 9.50 -5.15
CA ASP A 88 -0.86 9.36 -5.14
C ASP A 88 -0.45 8.37 -6.24
N PHE A 89 0.57 8.71 -7.00
CA PHE A 89 0.99 7.85 -8.10
C PHE A 89 2.48 7.95 -8.38
N LYS A 90 2.98 6.94 -9.06
CA LYS A 90 4.24 6.97 -9.80
C LYS A 90 4.05 6.36 -11.19
N ILE A 91 4.93 6.67 -12.12
CA ILE A 91 4.98 5.99 -13.41
C ILE A 91 6.08 4.94 -13.32
N ASP A 92 5.68 3.68 -13.23
CA ASP A 92 6.60 2.54 -13.19
C ASP A 92 6.29 1.62 -14.39
N TYR A 93 7.21 1.53 -15.34
CA TYR A 93 7.07 0.69 -16.53
C TYR A 93 7.39 -0.78 -16.25
N THR A 94 7.96 -1.09 -15.09
CA THR A 94 8.34 -2.44 -14.68
C THR A 94 7.90 -2.71 -13.24
N PRO A 95 6.59 -2.59 -12.93
CA PRO A 95 6.10 -2.82 -11.58
C PRO A 95 6.45 -4.23 -11.11
N VAL A 96 6.53 -4.43 -9.81
CA VAL A 96 6.83 -5.75 -9.21
C VAL A 96 5.65 -6.69 -9.41
N PHE A 97 4.44 -6.19 -9.16
CA PHE A 97 3.19 -6.89 -9.33
C PHE A 97 2.19 -6.07 -10.13
N GLY A 98 1.30 -6.78 -10.82
CA GLY A 98 0.25 -6.17 -11.62
C GLY A 98 0.77 -5.53 -12.91
N ASP A 99 -0.05 -4.68 -13.48
CA ASP A 99 0.22 -4.00 -14.75
C ASP A 99 0.66 -2.55 -14.51
N MET A 100 1.26 -1.96 -15.54
CA MET A 100 1.59 -0.53 -15.57
C MET A 100 0.35 0.35 -15.39
N ALA A 101 0.55 1.61 -15.01
CA ALA A 101 -0.49 2.63 -15.05
C ALA A 101 -1.13 2.71 -16.45
N ASP A 102 -2.44 2.90 -16.51
CA ASP A 102 -3.17 2.99 -17.77
C ASP A 102 -2.99 4.37 -18.43
N LEU A 103 -1.79 4.63 -18.91
CA LEU A 103 -1.44 5.88 -19.58
C LEU A 103 -2.23 6.10 -20.86
N GLN A 104 -2.66 5.01 -21.53
CA GLN A 104 -3.51 5.11 -22.71
C GLN A 104 -4.84 5.77 -22.33
N ARG A 105 -5.46 5.35 -21.22
CA ARG A 105 -6.74 5.93 -20.78
C ARG A 105 -6.61 7.42 -20.44
N PHE A 106 -5.53 7.81 -19.78
CA PHE A 106 -5.25 9.23 -19.53
C PHE A 106 -5.11 10.03 -20.83
N ALA A 107 -4.40 9.49 -21.83
CA ALA A 107 -4.26 10.15 -23.13
C ALA A 107 -5.61 10.29 -23.87
N GLU A 108 -6.48 9.27 -23.82
CA GLU A 108 -7.82 9.33 -24.40
C GLU A 108 -8.68 10.41 -23.75
N LEU A 109 -8.63 10.54 -22.43
CA LEU A 109 -9.34 11.59 -21.69
C LEU A 109 -8.80 12.98 -22.02
N GLY A 110 -7.47 13.12 -22.10
CA GLY A 110 -6.81 14.36 -22.49
C GLY A 110 -7.23 14.83 -23.89
N LYS A 111 -7.36 13.90 -24.85
CA LYS A 111 -7.85 14.22 -26.21
C LYS A 111 -9.31 14.69 -26.22
N LYS A 112 -10.15 14.22 -25.30
CA LYS A 112 -11.55 14.66 -25.16
C LYS A 112 -11.68 16.02 -24.48
N GLY A 113 -10.65 16.46 -23.79
CA GLY A 113 -10.64 17.66 -22.98
C GLY A 113 -10.89 17.37 -21.50
N VAL A 114 -10.04 17.92 -20.65
CA VAL A 114 -10.11 17.84 -19.20
C VAL A 114 -10.14 19.24 -18.62
N LEU A 115 -11.14 19.53 -17.76
CA LEU A 115 -11.30 20.85 -17.14
C LEU A 115 -10.21 21.14 -16.11
N ALA A 116 -9.85 20.14 -15.30
CA ALA A 116 -8.84 20.26 -14.27
C ALA A 116 -8.17 18.93 -14.02
N LEU A 117 -6.88 18.99 -13.72
CA LEU A 117 -6.06 17.88 -13.24
C LEU A 117 -5.62 18.17 -11.81
N LEU A 118 -6.15 17.37 -10.85
CA LEU A 118 -5.68 17.36 -9.46
C LEU A 118 -4.59 16.30 -9.38
N CYS A 119 -3.34 16.75 -9.49
CA CYS A 119 -2.18 15.88 -9.64
C CYS A 119 -1.37 15.83 -8.36
N ASP A 120 -0.99 14.62 -7.92
CA ASP A 120 0.06 14.46 -6.91
C ASP A 120 1.33 15.22 -7.37
N SER A 121 1.81 16.07 -6.49
CA SER A 121 2.97 16.91 -6.73
C SER A 121 4.00 16.86 -5.59
N THR A 122 3.93 15.83 -4.75
CA THR A 122 4.76 15.66 -3.55
C THR A 122 6.25 15.84 -3.82
N ASN A 123 6.75 15.31 -4.92
CA ASN A 123 8.17 15.41 -5.31
C ASN A 123 8.42 16.34 -6.51
N ALA A 124 7.49 17.22 -6.86
CA ALA A 124 7.57 18.05 -8.05
C ALA A 124 8.81 18.96 -8.12
N LEU A 125 9.34 19.39 -6.97
CA LEU A 125 10.53 20.23 -6.88
C LEU A 125 11.85 19.43 -6.80
N ARG A 126 11.81 18.11 -6.71
CA ARG A 126 13.01 17.27 -6.67
C ARG A 126 13.46 16.93 -8.08
N PRO A 127 14.70 17.24 -8.47
CA PRO A 127 15.23 16.83 -9.77
C PRO A 127 15.37 15.30 -9.83
N GLY A 128 15.18 14.72 -11.03
CA GLY A 128 15.32 13.30 -11.28
C GLY A 128 13.97 12.59 -11.42
N PHE A 129 13.96 11.30 -11.13
CA PHE A 129 12.78 10.45 -11.24
C PHE A 129 12.78 9.35 -10.15
N THR A 130 11.62 8.82 -9.84
CA THR A 130 11.49 7.67 -8.94
C THR A 130 11.80 6.38 -9.69
N ALA A 131 12.80 5.63 -9.23
CA ALA A 131 13.15 4.34 -9.80
C ALA A 131 12.01 3.31 -9.63
N SER A 132 12.03 2.27 -10.48
CA SER A 132 11.11 1.14 -10.33
C SER A 132 11.30 0.45 -8.98
N GLU A 133 10.20 -0.01 -8.38
CA GLU A 133 10.23 -0.83 -7.15
C GLU A 133 11.05 -2.12 -7.33
N ARG A 134 11.16 -2.62 -8.55
CA ARG A 134 12.00 -3.79 -8.88
C ARG A 134 13.48 -3.59 -8.54
N THR A 135 13.99 -2.36 -8.64
CA THR A 135 15.40 -2.07 -8.27
C THR A 135 15.66 -2.26 -6.79
N VAL A 136 14.66 -2.05 -5.94
CA VAL A 136 14.74 -2.29 -4.49
C VAL A 136 14.92 -3.79 -4.20
N GLY A 137 14.25 -4.65 -4.97
CA GLY A 137 14.42 -6.11 -4.85
C GLY A 137 15.85 -6.57 -5.11
N HIS A 138 16.53 -6.00 -6.10
CA HIS A 138 17.95 -6.29 -6.35
C HIS A 138 18.84 -5.83 -5.18
N THR A 139 18.52 -4.67 -4.59
CA THR A 139 19.24 -4.17 -3.41
C THR A 139 19.05 -5.11 -2.21
N PHE A 140 17.84 -5.63 -1.99
CA PHE A 140 17.62 -6.63 -0.94
C PHE A 140 18.48 -7.87 -1.17
N ASP A 141 18.55 -8.39 -2.39
CA ASP A 141 19.36 -9.57 -2.69
C ASP A 141 20.84 -9.33 -2.36
N THR A 142 21.37 -8.16 -2.69
CA THR A 142 22.73 -7.76 -2.33
C THR A 142 22.91 -7.70 -0.80
N ILE A 143 22.05 -6.98 -0.10
CA ILE A 143 22.13 -6.85 1.37
C ILE A 143 22.08 -8.22 2.05
N PHE A 144 21.16 -9.09 1.65
CA PHE A 144 21.04 -10.42 2.26
C PHE A 144 22.23 -11.32 1.97
N SER A 145 22.87 -11.18 0.80
CA SER A 145 24.07 -11.93 0.44
C SER A 145 25.31 -11.48 1.21
N GLU A 146 25.43 -10.18 1.50
CA GLU A 146 26.58 -9.59 2.20
C GLU A 146 26.46 -9.73 3.73
N HIS A 147 25.26 -9.73 4.29
CA HIS A 147 25.00 -9.75 5.73
C HIS A 147 24.49 -11.12 6.22
N ARG A 148 25.15 -12.20 5.79
CA ARG A 148 24.73 -13.58 6.08
C ARG A 148 24.76 -13.95 7.57
N ASN A 149 25.61 -13.31 8.34
CA ASN A 149 25.84 -13.61 9.75
C ASN A 149 25.16 -12.62 10.70
N GLN A 150 24.23 -11.80 10.20
CA GLN A 150 23.57 -10.74 10.94
C GLN A 150 22.06 -10.83 10.81
N ARG A 151 21.33 -10.38 11.83
CA ARG A 151 19.90 -10.09 11.71
C ARG A 151 19.71 -8.88 10.82
N ILE A 152 18.73 -8.97 9.93
CA ILE A 152 18.34 -7.86 9.06
C ILE A 152 17.04 -7.28 9.59
N ILE A 153 17.00 -5.96 9.77
CA ILE A 153 15.79 -5.22 10.13
C ILE A 153 15.48 -4.27 8.97
N VAL A 154 14.29 -4.37 8.42
CA VAL A 154 13.84 -3.52 7.32
C VAL A 154 12.66 -2.69 7.78
N ALA A 155 12.86 -1.37 7.86
CA ALA A 155 11.79 -0.43 8.12
C ALA A 155 11.18 0.05 6.80
N THR A 156 9.85 -0.02 6.68
CA THR A 156 9.12 0.43 5.50
C THR A 156 7.71 0.89 5.88
N PHE A 157 7.01 1.53 4.94
CA PHE A 157 5.58 1.81 5.11
C PHE A 157 4.77 0.52 5.09
N ALA A 158 3.82 0.40 6.00
CA ALA A 158 2.94 -0.76 6.10
C ALA A 158 2.11 -0.98 4.81
N SER A 159 1.75 0.10 4.12
CA SER A 159 1.00 0.07 2.87
C SER A 159 1.82 -0.37 1.65
N ASN A 160 3.15 -0.43 1.75
CA ASN A 160 3.99 -0.85 0.63
C ASN A 160 4.05 -2.38 0.53
N VAL A 161 2.94 -2.95 0.09
CA VAL A 161 2.70 -4.39 -0.02
C VAL A 161 3.73 -5.05 -0.95
N ASP A 162 4.07 -4.41 -2.06
CA ASP A 162 5.04 -4.91 -3.04
C ASP A 162 6.43 -5.06 -2.43
N ARG A 163 6.86 -4.07 -1.63
CA ARG A 163 8.14 -4.12 -0.93
C ARG A 163 8.17 -5.21 0.13
N VAL A 164 7.09 -5.36 0.89
CA VAL A 164 6.96 -6.43 1.88
C VAL A 164 7.05 -7.79 1.20
N GLN A 165 6.38 -7.99 0.07
CA GLN A 165 6.49 -9.24 -0.69
C GLN A 165 7.92 -9.51 -1.17
N GLN A 166 8.63 -8.49 -1.66
CA GLN A 166 10.03 -8.63 -2.07
C GLN A 166 10.93 -9.04 -0.90
N ILE A 167 10.71 -8.45 0.29
CA ILE A 167 11.46 -8.83 1.50
C ILE A 167 11.17 -10.29 1.89
N ILE A 168 9.90 -10.71 1.89
CA ILE A 168 9.50 -12.09 2.19
C ILE A 168 10.13 -13.07 1.20
N ASN A 169 10.09 -12.78 -0.10
CA ASN A 169 10.68 -13.62 -1.14
C ASN A 169 12.20 -13.74 -0.96
N THR A 170 12.87 -12.63 -0.65
CA THR A 170 14.31 -12.63 -0.41
C THR A 170 14.65 -13.39 0.87
N ALA A 171 13.91 -13.19 1.95
CA ALA A 171 14.09 -13.93 3.19
C ALA A 171 13.95 -15.45 2.98
N TYR A 172 12.91 -15.87 2.24
CA TYR A 172 12.71 -17.27 1.89
C TYR A 172 13.87 -17.83 1.06
N LYS A 173 14.36 -17.09 0.05
CA LYS A 173 15.51 -17.46 -0.77
C LYS A 173 16.78 -17.72 0.07
N TYR A 174 16.99 -16.95 1.14
CA TYR A 174 18.13 -17.04 2.03
C TYR A 174 17.88 -17.90 3.30
N ASP A 175 16.78 -18.67 3.31
CA ASP A 175 16.40 -19.54 4.43
C ASP A 175 16.32 -18.78 5.76
N ARG A 176 15.65 -17.64 5.76
CA ARG A 176 15.42 -16.80 6.94
C ARG A 176 13.94 -16.75 7.31
N LYS A 177 13.67 -16.74 8.61
CA LYS A 177 12.34 -16.49 9.15
C LYS A 177 12.04 -15.00 9.16
N VAL A 178 10.80 -14.65 8.89
CA VAL A 178 10.33 -13.28 8.88
C VAL A 178 9.45 -13.03 10.09
N VAL A 179 9.70 -11.94 10.79
CA VAL A 179 8.84 -11.39 11.85
C VAL A 179 8.31 -10.05 11.37
N VAL A 180 7.05 -9.79 11.62
CA VAL A 180 6.39 -8.53 11.30
C VAL A 180 6.08 -7.79 12.60
N GLU A 181 6.55 -6.56 12.72
CA GLU A 181 6.39 -5.76 13.93
C GLU A 181 5.77 -4.39 13.65
N GLY A 182 4.82 -4.01 14.52
CA GLY A 182 4.03 -2.79 14.41
C GLY A 182 2.59 -3.08 14.02
N ARG A 183 1.63 -2.53 14.79
CA ARG A 183 0.19 -2.80 14.64
C ARG A 183 -0.31 -2.61 13.21
N SER A 184 0.00 -1.46 12.61
CA SER A 184 -0.42 -1.18 11.22
C SER A 184 0.20 -2.15 10.21
N MET A 185 1.48 -2.54 10.41
CA MET A 185 2.17 -3.50 9.56
C MET A 185 1.49 -4.87 9.62
N VAL A 186 1.25 -5.39 10.83
CA VAL A 186 0.57 -6.67 11.04
C VAL A 186 -0.82 -6.68 10.41
N ASN A 187 -1.62 -5.62 10.65
CA ASN A 187 -2.98 -5.54 10.13
C ASN A 187 -3.01 -5.48 8.60
N ILE A 188 -2.16 -4.66 7.98
CA ILE A 188 -2.16 -4.49 6.51
C ILE A 188 -1.62 -5.75 5.82
N ILE A 189 -0.53 -6.34 6.32
CA ILE A 189 0.03 -7.57 5.75
C ILE A 189 -0.96 -8.73 5.91
N GLY A 190 -1.60 -8.86 7.07
CA GLY A 190 -2.64 -9.87 7.30
C GLY A 190 -3.80 -9.72 6.32
N LYS A 191 -4.32 -8.50 6.14
CA LYS A 191 -5.40 -8.23 5.19
C LYS A 191 -4.95 -8.43 3.74
N ALA A 192 -3.75 -8.01 3.37
CA ALA A 192 -3.20 -8.21 2.02
C ALA A 192 -3.00 -9.71 1.71
N SER A 193 -2.58 -10.50 2.69
CA SER A 193 -2.45 -11.96 2.55
C SER A 193 -3.82 -12.64 2.42
N GLU A 194 -4.79 -12.28 3.27
CA GLU A 194 -6.18 -12.77 3.19
C GLU A 194 -6.81 -12.51 1.81
N LEU A 195 -6.54 -11.33 1.24
CA LEU A 195 -7.05 -10.92 -0.06
C LEU A 195 -6.25 -11.45 -1.26
N GLY A 196 -5.13 -12.14 -1.03
CA GLY A 196 -4.30 -12.76 -2.05
C GLY A 196 -3.28 -11.80 -2.72
N TYR A 197 -2.99 -10.65 -2.12
CA TYR A 197 -1.97 -9.71 -2.61
C TYR A 197 -0.56 -10.02 -2.10
N ILE A 198 -0.45 -10.75 -1.00
CA ILE A 198 0.82 -11.26 -0.46
C ILE A 198 0.76 -12.78 -0.42
N ASN A 199 1.80 -13.40 -0.94
CA ASN A 199 2.04 -14.84 -0.82
C ASN A 199 3.16 -15.07 0.20
N ILE A 200 2.84 -15.74 1.30
CA ILE A 200 3.80 -16.07 2.36
C ILE A 200 4.08 -17.58 2.27
N PRO A 201 5.28 -18.00 1.85
CA PRO A 201 5.63 -19.41 1.84
C PRO A 201 5.52 -20.02 3.24
N GLU A 202 5.03 -21.24 3.30
CA GLU A 202 4.81 -21.95 4.58
C GLU A 202 6.08 -21.97 5.45
N GLY A 203 5.91 -21.70 6.73
CA GLY A 203 6.99 -21.67 7.71
C GLY A 203 7.96 -20.49 7.58
N THR A 204 7.70 -19.51 6.70
CA THR A 204 8.54 -18.31 6.58
C THR A 204 8.20 -17.26 7.63
N LEU A 205 6.91 -16.99 7.84
CA LEU A 205 6.45 -16.04 8.85
C LEU A 205 6.36 -16.70 10.21
N ILE A 206 6.91 -16.06 11.24
CA ILE A 206 6.84 -16.51 12.64
C ILE A 206 6.40 -15.37 13.55
N ASP A 207 5.81 -15.71 14.69
CA ASP A 207 5.48 -14.74 15.72
C ASP A 207 6.73 -14.14 16.36
N ILE A 208 6.63 -12.90 16.81
CA ILE A 208 7.72 -12.17 17.48
C ILE A 208 8.24 -12.93 18.71
N GLU A 209 7.36 -13.61 19.45
CA GLU A 209 7.71 -14.40 20.63
C GLU A 209 8.65 -15.57 20.31
N LEU A 210 8.57 -16.08 19.09
CA LEU A 210 9.42 -17.16 18.61
C LEU A 210 10.78 -16.69 18.14
N LEU A 211 11.00 -15.38 18.00
CA LEU A 211 12.26 -14.81 17.50
C LEU A 211 13.49 -15.27 18.30
N ARG A 212 13.34 -15.43 19.62
CA ARG A 212 14.40 -15.91 20.53
C ARG A 212 14.86 -17.33 20.25
N ASN A 213 14.05 -18.13 19.57
CA ASN A 213 14.35 -19.53 19.25
C ASN A 213 15.22 -19.68 17.99
N TYR A 214 15.49 -18.58 17.29
CA TYR A 214 16.26 -18.55 16.06
C TYR A 214 17.51 -17.69 16.24
N PRO A 215 18.66 -18.11 15.69
CA PRO A 215 19.85 -17.28 15.71
C PRO A 215 19.64 -16.02 14.85
N PRO A 216 20.34 -14.91 15.18
CA PRO A 216 20.14 -13.62 14.48
C PRO A 216 20.23 -13.73 12.97
N GLU A 217 21.17 -14.46 12.45
CA GLU A 217 21.41 -14.63 11.01
C GLU A 217 20.29 -15.37 10.26
N LYS A 218 19.43 -16.06 10.99
CA LYS A 218 18.26 -16.76 10.43
C LYS A 218 16.97 -15.95 10.51
N THR A 219 17.06 -14.67 10.83
CA THR A 219 15.86 -13.86 11.04
C THR A 219 15.90 -12.52 10.31
N VAL A 220 14.72 -12.08 9.88
CA VAL A 220 14.45 -10.77 9.32
C VAL A 220 13.27 -10.15 10.05
N ILE A 221 13.36 -8.90 10.43
CA ILE A 221 12.26 -8.15 11.03
C ILE A 221 11.79 -7.10 10.03
N ILE A 222 10.52 -7.13 9.67
CA ILE A 222 9.85 -6.08 8.89
C ILE A 222 9.09 -5.21 9.86
N THR A 223 9.33 -3.90 9.82
CA THR A 223 8.81 -2.98 10.84
C THR A 223 8.39 -1.62 10.26
N THR A 224 7.58 -0.88 11.01
CA THR A 224 7.31 0.54 10.75
C THR A 224 8.42 1.42 11.31
N GLY A 225 8.52 2.67 10.86
CA GLY A 225 9.49 3.64 11.37
C GLY A 225 10.54 4.09 10.37
N SER A 226 10.26 3.92 9.07
CA SER A 226 11.20 4.32 8.00
C SER A 226 11.48 5.83 7.92
N GLN A 227 10.65 6.66 8.56
CA GLN A 227 10.82 8.12 8.65
C GLN A 227 11.22 8.58 10.05
N GLY A 228 11.54 7.67 10.96
CA GLY A 228 11.94 8.01 12.33
C GLY A 228 10.79 8.47 13.22
N GLU A 229 9.56 8.04 12.93
CA GLU A 229 8.37 8.37 13.72
C GLU A 229 8.55 7.87 15.16
N SER A 230 8.39 8.77 16.13
CA SER A 230 8.71 8.53 17.55
C SER A 230 7.97 7.34 18.17
N MET A 231 6.75 7.06 17.71
CA MET A 231 5.92 5.95 18.21
C MET A 231 5.96 4.70 17.32
N SER A 232 6.83 4.69 16.31
CA SER A 232 6.97 3.54 15.43
C SER A 232 7.56 2.32 16.15
N ALA A 233 7.35 1.13 15.58
CA ALA A 233 7.92 -0.08 16.16
C ALA A 233 9.45 -0.07 16.18
N LEU A 234 10.10 0.46 15.13
CA LEU A 234 11.56 0.62 15.09
C LEU A 234 12.06 1.54 16.19
N SER A 235 11.42 2.69 16.40
CA SER A 235 11.81 3.65 17.45
C SER A 235 11.65 3.05 18.84
N ARG A 236 10.57 2.29 19.09
CA ARG A 236 10.40 1.54 20.36
C ARG A 236 11.47 0.49 20.56
N MET A 237 11.78 -0.30 19.52
CA MET A 237 12.88 -1.29 19.59
C MET A 237 14.21 -0.63 19.91
N ALA A 238 14.54 0.50 19.29
CA ALA A 238 15.78 1.24 19.54
C ALA A 238 15.86 1.79 20.96
N ALA A 239 14.74 2.19 21.54
CA ALA A 239 14.63 2.68 22.92
C ALA A 239 14.47 1.55 23.96
N ALA A 240 14.49 0.27 23.54
CA ALA A 240 14.19 -0.90 24.38
C ALA A 240 12.86 -0.80 25.15
N ILE A 241 11.88 -0.13 24.55
CA ILE A 241 10.51 0.00 25.06
C ILE A 241 9.68 -1.13 24.42
N HIS A 242 9.29 -2.10 25.21
CA HIS A 242 8.48 -3.26 24.79
C HIS A 242 7.00 -3.06 25.11
#